data_b0d2415af55f3ae8ee07709de23dd35f
#
_entry.id   b0d2415af55f3ae8ee07709de23dd35f
#
_cell.length_a   1.000
_cell.length_b   1.000
_cell.length_c   1.000
_cell.angle_alpha   90.00
_cell.angle_beta   90.00
_cell.angle_gamma   90.00
#
_symmetry.space_group_name_H-M   'P 1'
#
loop_
_entity.id
_entity.type
_entity.pdbx_description
1 polymer ?
#
loop_
_entity_poly.entity_id
_entity_poly.type
_entity_poly.pdbx_seq_one_letter_code
_entity_poly.pdbx_strand_id
1 'polypeptide(L)'
;YNTRHVIEGPLEAVEKVGLDRSRDVKVYPNVTKTTVKKREQKGSKMTVVVETVANGDIPPNLRKLISPNMLTWTEYGEYDFDTHTYKYDVKTFYFSNVFKMTGVIKYIKDGEDKTVRTLDGDIQIKIPLLGAIAEKKIVEVQKQNLELDIKNMREEVRELLKKEGGSC
;
A
#
# COMPACT_ATOMS: atom_id res chain seq x y z
N TYR A 1 1.79 -5.02 12.33
CA TYR A 1 3.19 -5.07 11.88
C TYR A 1 3.69 -3.66 11.58
N ASN A 2 4.96 -3.42 11.88
CA ASN A 2 5.61 -2.13 11.71
C ASN A 2 6.83 -2.27 10.81
N THR A 3 7.03 -1.31 9.92
CA THR A 3 8.21 -1.27 9.06
C THR A 3 8.77 0.14 8.99
N ARG A 4 10.07 0.23 8.71
CA ARG A 4 10.78 1.49 8.55
C ARG A 4 11.83 1.35 7.45
N HIS A 5 11.75 2.21 6.46
CA HIS A 5 12.68 2.22 5.33
C HIS A 5 13.23 3.61 5.08
N VAL A 6 14.50 3.69 4.73
CA VAL A 6 15.14 4.93 4.29
C VAL A 6 15.18 4.94 2.77
N ILE A 7 14.72 6.03 2.17
CA ILE A 7 14.69 6.21 0.71
C ILE A 7 15.52 7.46 0.39
N GLU A 8 16.51 7.30 -0.46
CA GLU A 8 17.31 8.43 -0.94
C GLU A 8 16.47 9.30 -1.86
N GLY A 9 16.32 10.56 -1.48
CA GLY A 9 15.55 11.56 -2.19
C GLY A 9 14.85 12.53 -1.23
N PRO A 10 14.58 13.75 -1.69
CA PRO A 10 13.84 14.72 -0.89
C PRO A 10 12.41 14.26 -0.65
N LEU A 11 11.82 14.73 0.45
CA LEU A 11 10.48 14.32 0.87
C LEU A 11 9.44 14.45 -0.23
N GLU A 12 9.43 15.55 -0.96
CA GLU A 12 8.45 15.82 -2.02
C GLU A 12 8.53 14.80 -3.16
N ALA A 13 9.75 14.39 -3.55
CA ALA A 13 9.95 13.40 -4.58
C ALA A 13 9.49 12.01 -4.14
N VAL A 14 9.84 11.60 -2.92
CA VAL A 14 9.44 10.31 -2.35
C VAL A 14 7.92 10.25 -2.16
N GLU A 15 7.32 11.31 -1.64
CA GLU A 15 5.88 11.44 -1.47
C GLU A 15 5.14 11.33 -2.81
N LYS A 16 5.61 12.03 -3.83
CA LYS A 16 5.01 11.99 -5.18
C LYS A 16 5.00 10.57 -5.76
N VAL A 17 6.10 9.86 -5.64
CA VAL A 17 6.19 8.46 -6.08
C VAL A 17 5.26 7.55 -5.25
N GLY A 18 5.26 7.71 -3.94
CA GLY A 18 4.44 6.90 -3.05
C GLY A 18 2.93 7.09 -3.22
N LEU A 19 2.50 8.25 -3.68
CA LEU A 19 1.08 8.55 -3.93
C LEU A 19 0.61 8.17 -5.34
N ASP A 20 1.52 7.74 -6.21
CA ASP A 20 1.18 7.30 -7.56
C ASP A 20 0.71 5.85 -7.56
N ARG A 21 -0.59 5.64 -7.61
CA ARG A 21 -1.23 4.31 -7.57
C ARG A 21 -1.14 3.56 -8.90
N SER A 22 -0.74 4.24 -10.00
CA SER A 22 -0.49 3.56 -11.28
C SER A 22 0.67 2.57 -11.23
N ARG A 23 1.52 2.68 -10.21
CA ARG A 23 2.63 1.76 -9.94
C ARG A 23 2.18 0.37 -9.47
N ASP A 24 1.02 0.27 -8.85
CA ASP A 24 0.58 -0.95 -8.15
C ASP A 24 0.61 -2.19 -9.05
N VAL A 25 0.15 -2.07 -10.27
CA VAL A 25 0.14 -3.19 -11.25
C VAL A 25 1.55 -3.63 -11.64
N LYS A 26 2.50 -2.70 -11.65
CA LYS A 26 3.91 -3.00 -11.99
C LYS A 26 4.67 -3.59 -10.80
N VAL A 27 4.36 -3.13 -9.60
CA VAL A 27 5.10 -3.44 -8.38
C VAL A 27 4.65 -4.78 -7.79
N TYR A 28 3.35 -5.00 -7.72
CA TYR A 28 2.80 -6.17 -7.05
C TYR A 28 2.44 -7.27 -8.05
N PRO A 29 3.16 -8.41 -8.03
CA PRO A 29 2.95 -9.49 -9.02
C PRO A 29 1.53 -10.03 -9.05
N ASN A 30 0.85 -9.99 -7.90
CA ASN A 30 -0.48 -10.55 -7.75
C ASN A 30 -1.60 -9.55 -8.09
N VAL A 31 -1.28 -8.28 -8.28
CA VAL A 31 -2.26 -7.26 -8.65
C VAL A 31 -2.46 -7.24 -10.16
N THR A 32 -3.67 -7.49 -10.61
CA THR A 32 -4.02 -7.53 -12.03
C THR A 32 -4.62 -6.23 -12.52
N LYS A 33 -5.31 -5.49 -11.65
CA LYS A 33 -5.95 -4.23 -12.00
C LYS A 33 -6.07 -3.32 -10.77
N THR A 34 -5.79 -2.05 -10.97
CA THR A 34 -5.99 -1.00 -9.98
C THR A 34 -6.79 0.13 -10.63
N THR A 35 -7.88 0.54 -10.01
CA THR A 35 -8.73 1.63 -10.49
C THR A 35 -8.90 2.67 -9.39
N VAL A 36 -8.48 3.90 -9.66
CA VAL A 36 -8.73 5.02 -8.77
C VAL A 36 -10.17 5.49 -9.00
N LYS A 37 -11.06 5.18 -8.06
CA LYS A 37 -12.48 5.52 -8.12
C LYS A 37 -12.73 6.97 -7.72
N LYS A 38 -11.92 7.49 -6.80
CA LYS A 38 -12.04 8.86 -6.31
C LYS A 38 -10.66 9.38 -5.92
N ARG A 39 -10.38 10.60 -6.30
CA ARG A 39 -9.21 11.34 -5.83
C ARG A 39 -9.63 12.81 -5.73
N GLU A 40 -9.78 13.31 -4.52
CA GLU A 40 -10.24 14.66 -4.25
C GLU A 40 -9.35 15.30 -3.19
N GLN A 41 -8.85 16.48 -3.50
CA GLN A 41 -8.04 17.25 -2.57
C GLN A 41 -8.81 18.48 -2.10
N LYS A 42 -8.87 18.67 -0.80
CA LYS A 42 -9.45 19.86 -0.14
C LYS A 42 -8.43 20.41 0.85
N GLY A 43 -7.84 21.56 0.51
CA GLY A 43 -6.77 22.13 1.33
C GLY A 43 -5.58 21.19 1.42
N SER A 44 -5.14 20.85 2.62
CA SER A 44 -4.01 19.96 2.89
C SER A 44 -4.38 18.47 2.91
N LYS A 45 -5.65 18.13 2.69
CA LYS A 45 -6.12 16.74 2.76
C LYS A 45 -6.58 16.22 1.41
N MET A 46 -6.17 14.99 1.09
CA MET A 46 -6.57 14.31 -0.13
C MET A 46 -7.27 12.99 0.23
N THR A 47 -8.49 12.81 -0.28
CA THR A 47 -9.23 11.56 -0.15
C THR A 47 -9.01 10.72 -1.40
N VAL A 48 -8.72 9.44 -1.21
CA VAL A 48 -8.48 8.49 -2.29
C VAL A 48 -9.32 7.25 -2.06
N VAL A 49 -9.99 6.78 -3.10
CA VAL A 49 -10.69 5.49 -3.10
C VAL A 49 -10.15 4.67 -4.26
N VAL A 50 -9.57 3.53 -3.96
CA VAL A 50 -8.89 2.68 -4.93
C VAL A 50 -9.45 1.27 -4.87
N GLU A 51 -9.91 0.77 -6.00
CA GLU A 51 -10.34 -0.61 -6.16
C GLU A 51 -9.19 -1.43 -6.75
N THR A 52 -8.87 -2.55 -6.13
CA THR A 52 -7.81 -3.45 -6.56
C THR A 52 -8.36 -4.85 -6.80
N VAL A 53 -8.00 -5.42 -7.93
CA VAL A 53 -8.25 -6.82 -8.28
C VAL A 53 -6.91 -7.55 -8.27
N ALA A 54 -6.84 -8.64 -7.53
CA ALA A 54 -5.62 -9.43 -7.41
C ALA A 54 -5.88 -10.92 -7.68
N ASN A 55 -4.81 -11.62 -8.05
CA ASN A 55 -4.73 -13.07 -8.05
C ASN A 55 -3.73 -13.49 -6.97
N GLY A 56 -3.91 -14.65 -6.38
CA GLY A 56 -2.97 -15.12 -5.37
C GLY A 56 -3.18 -16.60 -5.06
N ASP A 57 -2.13 -17.19 -4.51
CA ASP A 57 -2.22 -18.54 -3.98
C ASP A 57 -2.95 -18.51 -2.64
N ILE A 58 -4.08 -19.18 -2.62
CA ILE A 58 -4.85 -19.35 -1.38
C ILE A 58 -4.37 -20.64 -0.71
N PRO A 59 -3.99 -20.59 0.58
CA PRO A 59 -3.61 -21.80 1.32
C PRO A 59 -4.69 -22.88 1.18
N PRO A 60 -4.30 -24.17 1.01
CA PRO A 60 -5.25 -25.26 0.78
C PRO A 60 -6.39 -25.34 1.79
N ASN A 61 -6.11 -25.03 3.07
CA ASN A 61 -7.10 -25.03 4.14
C ASN A 61 -8.11 -23.88 4.06
N LEU A 62 -7.84 -22.86 3.24
CA LEU A 62 -8.74 -21.72 3.03
C LEU A 62 -9.49 -21.78 1.70
N ARG A 63 -9.12 -22.71 0.79
CA ARG A 63 -9.72 -22.80 -0.55
C ARG A 63 -11.21 -23.17 -0.55
N LYS A 64 -11.71 -23.78 0.51
CA LYS A 64 -13.14 -24.06 0.68
C LYS A 64 -13.95 -22.82 1.03
N LEU A 65 -13.28 -21.78 1.59
CA LEU A 65 -13.90 -20.57 2.06
C LEU A 65 -13.66 -19.38 1.11
N ILE A 66 -12.51 -19.37 0.46
CA ILE A 66 -12.05 -18.25 -0.37
C ILE A 66 -11.69 -18.78 -1.76
N SER A 67 -12.32 -18.25 -2.79
CA SER A 67 -11.92 -18.50 -4.17
C SER A 67 -11.01 -17.38 -4.68
N PRO A 68 -10.18 -17.63 -5.73
CA PRO A 68 -9.36 -16.58 -6.35
C PRO A 68 -10.16 -15.35 -6.80
N ASN A 69 -11.41 -15.55 -7.23
CA ASN A 69 -12.29 -14.44 -7.65
C ASN A 69 -12.72 -13.50 -6.52
N MET A 70 -12.48 -13.87 -5.27
CA MET A 70 -12.79 -13.06 -4.08
C MET A 70 -11.67 -12.09 -3.69
N LEU A 71 -10.55 -12.09 -4.44
CA LEU A 71 -9.41 -11.24 -4.17
C LEU A 71 -9.59 -9.84 -4.79
N THR A 72 -10.69 -9.20 -4.43
CA THR A 72 -10.99 -7.82 -4.83
C THR A 72 -11.31 -7.01 -3.57
N TRP A 73 -10.71 -5.83 -3.48
CA TRP A 73 -10.94 -4.96 -2.34
C TRP A 73 -10.96 -3.51 -2.74
N THR A 74 -11.51 -2.68 -1.86
CA THR A 74 -11.47 -1.22 -1.97
C THR A 74 -10.69 -0.65 -0.80
N GLU A 75 -9.74 0.19 -1.10
CA GLU A 75 -8.98 0.96 -0.12
C GLU A 75 -9.56 2.36 -0.03
N TYR A 76 -9.89 2.77 1.18
CA TYR A 76 -10.33 4.13 1.52
C TYR A 76 -9.19 4.81 2.25
N GLY A 77 -8.60 5.80 1.62
CA GLY A 77 -7.43 6.49 2.14
C GLY A 77 -7.62 7.98 2.28
N GLU A 78 -6.94 8.57 3.25
CA GLU A 78 -6.81 10.01 3.43
C GLU A 78 -5.34 10.36 3.63
N TYR A 79 -4.84 11.24 2.79
CA TYR A 79 -3.49 11.80 2.91
C TYR A 79 -3.55 13.22 3.45
N ASP A 80 -2.75 13.49 4.47
CA ASP A 80 -2.58 14.81 5.04
C ASP A 80 -1.19 15.34 4.65
N PHE A 81 -1.17 16.39 3.79
CA PHE A 81 0.08 17.00 3.32
C PHE A 81 0.79 17.83 4.39
N ASP A 82 0.11 18.24 5.46
CA ASP A 82 0.74 18.95 6.58
C ASP A 82 1.58 18.02 7.45
N THR A 83 1.08 16.80 7.66
CA THR A 83 1.76 15.79 8.48
C THR A 83 2.45 14.70 7.66
N HIS A 84 2.29 14.72 6.32
CA HIS A 84 2.82 13.71 5.40
C HIS A 84 2.43 12.28 5.81
N THR A 85 1.15 12.13 6.15
CA THR A 85 0.61 10.88 6.70
C THR A 85 -0.55 10.38 5.86
N TYR A 86 -0.49 9.11 5.49
CA TYR A 86 -1.56 8.38 4.80
C TYR A 86 -2.20 7.38 5.74
N LYS A 87 -3.51 7.51 5.96
CA LYS A 87 -4.31 6.56 6.72
C LYS A 87 -5.24 5.86 5.78
N TYR A 88 -5.33 4.54 5.86
CA TYR A 88 -6.19 3.76 4.99
C TYR A 88 -6.93 2.65 5.73
N ASP A 89 -8.09 2.31 5.17
CA ASP A 89 -8.94 1.20 5.58
C ASP A 89 -9.27 0.38 4.32
N VAL A 90 -9.07 -0.92 4.39
CA VAL A 90 -9.35 -1.84 3.28
C VAL A 90 -10.60 -2.64 3.55
N LYS A 91 -11.52 -2.62 2.59
CA LYS A 91 -12.75 -3.42 2.63
C LYS A 91 -12.77 -4.38 1.46
N THR A 92 -12.86 -5.66 1.77
CA THR A 92 -13.01 -6.71 0.77
C THR A 92 -14.45 -6.76 0.26
N PHE A 93 -14.66 -7.15 -0.99
CA PHE A 93 -16.02 -7.32 -1.54
C PHE A 93 -16.73 -8.50 -0.91
N TYR A 94 -15.95 -9.54 -0.55
CA TYR A 94 -16.47 -10.72 0.11
C TYR A 94 -15.90 -10.82 1.52
N PHE A 95 -16.68 -11.31 2.46
CA PHE A 95 -16.26 -11.51 3.85
C PHE A 95 -15.81 -10.21 4.56
N SER A 96 -16.40 -9.07 4.21
CA SER A 96 -16.06 -7.78 4.81
C SER A 96 -16.30 -7.73 6.33
N ASN A 97 -17.19 -8.59 6.84
CA ASN A 97 -17.48 -8.71 8.26
C ASN A 97 -16.43 -9.52 9.04
N VAL A 98 -15.62 -10.33 8.35
CA VAL A 98 -14.58 -11.14 8.99
C VAL A 98 -13.17 -10.64 8.72
N PHE A 99 -12.97 -9.85 7.68
CA PHE A 99 -11.68 -9.29 7.31
C PHE A 99 -11.61 -7.79 7.60
N LYS A 100 -10.56 -7.37 8.29
CA LYS A 100 -10.28 -5.96 8.53
C LYS A 100 -8.79 -5.70 8.35
N MET A 101 -8.45 -4.69 7.57
CA MET A 101 -7.09 -4.24 7.36
C MET A 101 -7.05 -2.71 7.40
N THR A 102 -6.20 -2.17 8.24
CA THR A 102 -5.96 -0.73 8.35
C THR A 102 -4.47 -0.45 8.40
N GLY A 103 -4.08 0.75 8.06
CA GLY A 103 -2.68 1.14 8.16
C GLY A 103 -2.47 2.64 8.17
N VAL A 104 -1.27 3.01 8.62
CA VAL A 104 -0.79 4.38 8.62
C VAL A 104 0.61 4.39 8.02
N ILE A 105 0.79 5.15 6.95
CA ILE A 105 2.08 5.38 6.31
C ILE A 105 2.49 6.83 6.60
N LYS A 106 3.72 7.02 7.03
CA LYS A 106 4.29 8.36 7.25
C LYS A 106 5.56 8.53 6.42
N TYR A 107 5.69 9.72 5.84
CA TYR A 107 6.91 10.16 5.19
C TYR A 107 7.55 11.22 6.05
N ILE A 108 8.78 10.97 6.50
CA ILE A 108 9.49 11.81 7.47
C ILE A 108 10.77 12.32 6.81
N LYS A 109 10.93 13.63 6.77
CA LYS A 109 12.14 14.25 6.25
C LYS A 109 13.34 13.88 7.13
N ASP A 110 14.40 13.38 6.48
CA ASP A 110 15.67 13.04 7.14
C ASP A 110 16.79 13.77 6.40
N GLY A 111 16.95 15.07 6.71
CA GLY A 111 17.81 15.95 5.95
C GLY A 111 17.19 16.33 4.60
N GLU A 112 17.99 16.89 3.69
CA GLU A 112 17.50 17.36 2.38
C GLU A 112 17.42 16.23 1.34
N ASP A 113 18.23 15.19 1.50
CA ASP A 113 18.44 14.15 0.50
C ASP A 113 17.86 12.78 0.86
N LYS A 114 17.24 12.65 2.02
CA LYS A 114 16.69 11.38 2.50
C LYS A 114 15.31 11.55 3.09
N THR A 115 14.52 10.50 2.96
CA THR A 115 13.17 10.39 3.53
C THR A 115 13.03 9.05 4.22
N VAL A 116 12.46 9.05 5.42
CA VAL A 116 12.09 7.83 6.13
C VAL A 116 10.62 7.55 5.87
N ARG A 117 10.32 6.36 5.37
CA ARG A 117 8.94 5.88 5.22
C ARG A 117 8.66 4.84 6.28
N THR A 118 7.63 5.06 7.08
CA THR A 118 7.17 4.09 8.07
C THR A 118 5.79 3.58 7.68
N LEU A 119 5.52 2.33 8.00
CA LEU A 119 4.19 1.73 7.88
C LEU A 119 3.85 1.04 9.19
N ASP A 120 2.71 1.38 9.74
CA ASP A 120 2.10 0.70 10.87
C ASP A 120 0.78 0.09 10.39
N GLY A 121 0.73 -1.23 10.27
CA GLY A 121 -0.40 -1.95 9.71
C GLY A 121 -1.01 -2.94 10.69
N ASP A 122 -2.33 -3.06 10.63
CA ASP A 122 -3.10 -4.03 11.39
C ASP A 122 -3.99 -4.87 10.48
N ILE A 123 -3.98 -6.17 10.68
CA ILE A 123 -4.80 -7.14 9.94
C ILE A 123 -5.50 -8.04 10.94
N GLN A 124 -6.81 -8.14 10.83
CA GLN A 124 -7.64 -9.01 11.66
C GLN A 124 -8.52 -9.87 10.76
N ILE A 125 -8.51 -11.18 11.02
CA ILE A 125 -9.37 -12.14 10.32
C ILE A 125 -10.13 -12.96 11.36
N LYS A 126 -11.44 -12.71 11.46
CA LYS A 126 -12.33 -13.34 12.45
C LYS A 126 -12.94 -14.63 11.89
N ILE A 127 -12.12 -15.62 11.61
CA ILE A 127 -12.57 -16.97 11.22
C ILE A 127 -12.12 -17.94 12.32
N PRO A 128 -13.04 -18.63 12.98
CA PRO A 128 -12.67 -19.59 14.03
C PRO A 128 -11.66 -20.60 13.53
N LEU A 129 -10.62 -20.89 14.33
CA LEU A 129 -9.52 -21.83 14.09
C LEU A 129 -8.58 -21.47 12.94
N LEU A 130 -9.02 -20.70 11.95
CA LEU A 130 -8.22 -20.37 10.75
C LEU A 130 -7.75 -18.93 10.72
N GLY A 131 -8.36 -18.03 11.51
CA GLY A 131 -8.07 -16.59 11.47
C GLY A 131 -6.59 -16.28 11.71
N ALA A 132 -5.98 -16.84 12.75
CA ALA A 132 -4.59 -16.60 13.08
C ALA A 132 -3.63 -17.09 11.99
N ILE A 133 -3.92 -18.23 11.36
CA ILE A 133 -3.12 -18.80 10.26
C ILE A 133 -3.22 -17.87 9.03
N ALA A 134 -4.43 -17.42 8.71
CA ALA A 134 -4.68 -16.52 7.58
C ALA A 134 -4.03 -15.16 7.81
N GLU A 135 -4.13 -14.58 9.00
CA GLU A 135 -3.46 -13.33 9.36
C GLU A 135 -1.95 -13.42 9.18
N LYS A 136 -1.34 -14.49 9.69
CA LYS A 136 0.11 -14.72 9.54
C LYS A 136 0.52 -14.78 8.08
N LYS A 137 -0.24 -15.50 7.24
CA LYS A 137 0.06 -15.63 5.81
C LYS A 137 -0.07 -14.30 5.09
N ILE A 138 -1.10 -13.53 5.39
CA ILE A 138 -1.31 -12.22 4.78
C ILE A 138 -0.22 -11.23 5.20
N VAL A 139 0.17 -11.21 6.47
CA VAL A 139 1.29 -10.37 6.93
C VAL A 139 2.58 -10.74 6.21
N GLU A 140 2.85 -12.02 6.02
CA GLU A 140 4.03 -12.48 5.27
C GLU A 140 4.01 -11.95 3.82
N VAL A 141 2.89 -12.09 3.13
CA VAL A 141 2.71 -11.57 1.76
C VAL A 141 2.85 -10.05 1.73
N GLN A 142 2.27 -9.34 2.69
CA GLN A 142 2.38 -7.89 2.78
C GLN A 142 3.82 -7.42 2.97
N LYS A 143 4.60 -8.12 3.79
CA LYS A 143 6.02 -7.82 3.98
C LYS A 143 6.82 -8.04 2.69
N GLN A 144 6.56 -9.12 1.96
CA GLN A 144 7.19 -9.37 0.67
C GLN A 144 6.83 -8.28 -0.36
N ASN A 145 5.56 -7.92 -0.44
CA ASN A 145 5.09 -6.86 -1.33
C ASN A 145 5.69 -5.51 -0.96
N LEU A 146 5.88 -5.24 0.33
CA LEU A 146 6.49 -4.01 0.79
C LEU A 146 7.95 -3.90 0.36
N GLU A 147 8.71 -5.00 0.40
CA GLU A 147 10.09 -4.99 -0.11
C GLU A 147 10.15 -4.68 -1.61
N LEU A 148 9.22 -5.24 -2.39
CA LEU A 148 9.09 -4.93 -3.81
C LEU A 148 8.71 -3.46 -4.03
N ASP A 149 7.79 -2.95 -3.24
CA ASP A 149 7.36 -1.55 -3.30
C ASP A 149 8.52 -0.59 -3.00
N ILE A 150 9.27 -0.84 -1.94
CA ILE A 150 10.41 -0.01 -1.54
C ILE A 150 11.51 -0.04 -2.62
N LYS A 151 11.79 -1.21 -3.17
CA LYS A 151 12.76 -1.34 -4.27
C LYS A 151 12.34 -0.50 -5.48
N ASN A 152 11.09 -0.61 -5.89
CA ASN A 152 10.55 0.16 -6.99
C ASN A 152 10.52 1.66 -6.68
N MET A 153 10.14 2.06 -5.48
CA MET A 153 10.15 3.46 -5.07
C MET A 153 11.54 4.08 -5.18
N ARG A 154 12.56 3.36 -4.76
CA ARG A 154 13.95 3.82 -4.87
C ARG A 154 14.35 4.05 -6.33
N GLU A 155 13.94 3.16 -7.22
CA GLU A 155 14.20 3.28 -8.66
C GLU A 155 13.44 4.47 -9.26
N GLU A 156 12.15 4.58 -8.97
CA GLU A 156 11.28 5.65 -9.48
C GLU A 156 11.71 7.04 -8.97
N VAL A 157 12.14 7.15 -7.73
CA VAL A 157 12.66 8.41 -7.17
C VAL A 157 13.95 8.81 -7.88
N ARG A 158 14.85 7.86 -8.12
CA ARG A 158 16.09 8.14 -8.89
C ARG A 158 15.78 8.63 -10.30
N GLU A 159 14.85 7.99 -11.01
CA GLU A 159 14.42 8.40 -12.34
C GLU A 159 13.78 9.79 -12.34
N LEU A 160 12.93 10.08 -11.36
CA LEU A 160 12.31 11.39 -11.21
C LEU A 160 13.35 12.50 -11.00
N LEU A 161 14.35 12.27 -10.15
CA LEU A 161 15.42 13.23 -9.87
C LEU A 161 16.33 13.44 -11.08
N LYS A 162 16.59 12.41 -11.87
CA LYS A 162 17.34 12.54 -13.13
C LYS A 162 16.60 13.42 -14.13
N LYS A 163 15.30 13.26 -14.28
CA LYS A 163 14.47 14.09 -15.17
C LYS A 163 14.46 15.55 -14.74
N GLU A 164 14.36 15.82 -13.44
CA GLU A 164 14.37 17.17 -12.89
C GLU A 164 15.76 17.83 -12.97
N GLY A 165 16.83 17.05 -12.74
CA GLY A 165 18.22 17.53 -12.86
C GLY A 165 18.71 17.63 -14.29
N GLY A 166 18.10 16.94 -15.24
CA GLY A 166 18.48 16.95 -16.66
C GLY A 166 17.85 18.08 -17.49
N SER A 167 17.02 18.91 -16.87
CA SER A 167 16.32 20.02 -17.53
C SER A 167 17.11 21.34 -17.52
N CYS A 168 18.42 21.28 -17.35
CA CYS A 168 19.31 22.43 -17.46
C CYS A 168 19.71 22.71 -18.91
#